data_b27c3b296c8d6753392b97babf41cd78
#
_entry.id   b27c3b296c8d6753392b97babf41cd78
#
_cell.length_a   1.000
_cell.length_b   1.000
_cell.length_c   1.000
_cell.angle_alpha   90.00
_cell.angle_beta   90.00
_cell.angle_gamma   90.00
#
_symmetry.space_group_name_H-M   'P 1'
#
loop_
_entity.id
_entity.type
_entity.pdbx_description
1 polymer ?
#
loop_
_entity_poly.entity_id
_entity_poly.type
_entity_poly.pdbx_seq_one_letter_code
_entity_poly.pdbx_strand_id
1 'polypeptide(L)'
;IIVLSIIAFCFPPTFSWATNYTSLLLGIAMFGMGLTIKLDDFKIVFTRPKELLIGCFAQFTIMPLVAFCLAKAFHLSPDLAIGVILVGCCPGGTASNVITYIADGDTALSVGMTIFSTLLAPFITPILVYLLGGSWVEVSLLAMILSVVKVVLLPVLGGVLIYQLFPNFVEKIRDILPLISVVAIVLLISGIVGSNAAKIVACGAIVFVVVVLHNICGLLLGLSFAKIFNLNYKKATAVAIEVGMQNSGLAISLA
;
A
#
# COMPACT_ATOMS: atom_id res chain seq x y z
N ILE A 1 -12.78 1.96 10.82
CA ILE A 1 -11.60 2.86 10.75
C ILE A 1 -11.98 4.25 11.25
N ILE A 2 -12.84 5.01 10.55
CA ILE A 2 -13.14 6.42 10.85
C ILE A 2 -13.52 6.65 12.32
N VAL A 3 -14.47 5.89 12.85
CA VAL A 3 -14.93 6.06 14.25
C VAL A 3 -13.79 5.87 15.24
N LEU A 4 -12.98 4.80 15.09
CA LEU A 4 -11.86 4.55 16.00
C LEU A 4 -10.73 5.55 15.83
N SER A 5 -10.49 6.06 14.62
CA SER A 5 -9.53 7.15 14.38
C SER A 5 -9.98 8.46 15.05
N ILE A 6 -11.28 8.78 15.02
CA ILE A 6 -11.81 9.96 15.74
C ILE A 6 -11.64 9.78 17.26
N ILE A 7 -11.95 8.60 17.79
CA ILE A 7 -11.73 8.32 19.22
C ILE A 7 -10.24 8.44 19.57
N ALA A 8 -9.35 7.87 18.76
CA ALA A 8 -7.91 7.96 18.96
C ALA A 8 -7.40 9.41 18.90
N PHE A 9 -7.97 10.23 18.02
CA PHE A 9 -7.63 11.64 17.90
C PHE A 9 -8.08 12.45 19.13
N CYS A 10 -9.31 12.20 19.62
CA CYS A 10 -9.86 12.90 20.80
C CYS A 10 -9.25 12.40 22.12
N PHE A 11 -8.91 11.11 22.19
CA PHE A 11 -8.37 10.44 23.37
C PHE A 11 -7.09 9.66 23.04
N PRO A 12 -5.95 10.35 22.77
CA PRO A 12 -4.70 9.74 22.31
C PRO A 12 -4.21 8.53 23.14
N PRO A 13 -4.26 8.55 24.50
CA PRO A 13 -3.75 7.44 25.29
C PRO A 13 -4.45 6.09 25.04
N THR A 14 -5.68 6.13 24.52
CA THR A 14 -6.48 4.91 24.27
C THR A 14 -5.84 3.98 23.25
N PHE A 15 -5.17 4.53 22.23
CA PHE A 15 -4.62 3.75 21.12
C PHE A 15 -3.12 3.96 20.87
N SER A 16 -2.48 4.98 21.47
CA SER A 16 -1.06 5.28 21.23
C SER A 16 -0.12 4.11 21.53
N TRP A 17 -0.50 3.20 22.41
CA TRP A 17 0.26 1.97 22.69
C TRP A 17 0.44 1.09 21.44
N ALA A 18 -0.49 1.14 20.47
CA ALA A 18 -0.44 0.31 19.28
C ALA A 18 0.72 0.68 18.33
N THR A 19 1.30 1.89 18.46
CA THR A 19 2.48 2.29 17.68
C THR A 19 3.70 1.44 18.01
N ASN A 20 3.83 0.93 19.24
CA ASN A 20 4.91 0.02 19.62
C ASN A 20 4.83 -1.32 18.89
N TYR A 21 3.67 -1.65 18.32
CA TYR A 21 3.40 -2.91 17.62
C TYR A 21 3.17 -2.73 16.12
N THR A 22 3.56 -1.58 15.55
CA THR A 22 3.34 -1.24 14.12
C THR A 22 3.78 -2.37 13.19
N SER A 23 5.02 -2.85 13.33
CA SER A 23 5.56 -3.95 12.49
C SER A 23 4.81 -5.26 12.69
N LEU A 24 4.39 -5.58 13.92
CA LEU A 24 3.62 -6.78 14.21
C LEU A 24 2.21 -6.71 13.61
N LEU A 25 1.51 -5.60 13.81
CA LEU A 25 0.16 -5.39 13.28
C LEU A 25 0.14 -5.42 11.76
N LEU A 26 1.13 -4.76 11.12
CA LEU A 26 1.27 -4.85 9.67
C LEU A 26 1.62 -6.27 9.23
N GLY A 27 2.53 -6.95 9.92
CA GLY A 27 2.89 -8.34 9.65
C GLY A 27 1.68 -9.27 9.71
N ILE A 28 0.80 -9.11 10.70
CA ILE A 28 -0.47 -9.86 10.81
C ILE A 28 -1.38 -9.58 9.61
N ALA A 29 -1.52 -8.32 9.22
CA ALA A 29 -2.32 -7.94 8.06
C ALA A 29 -1.76 -8.53 6.76
N MET A 30 -0.43 -8.48 6.57
CA MET A 30 0.25 -9.03 5.40
C MET A 30 0.19 -10.57 5.36
N PHE A 31 0.32 -11.24 6.52
CA PHE A 31 0.14 -12.68 6.64
C PHE A 31 -1.29 -13.09 6.28
N GLY A 32 -2.30 -12.37 6.80
CA GLY A 32 -3.70 -12.57 6.44
C GLY A 32 -3.94 -12.42 4.93
N MET A 33 -3.33 -11.40 4.30
CA MET A 33 -3.32 -11.27 2.85
C MET A 33 -2.71 -12.50 2.17
N GLY A 34 -1.54 -12.97 2.64
CA GLY A 34 -0.88 -14.16 2.10
C GLY A 34 -1.77 -15.41 2.16
N LEU A 35 -2.53 -15.59 3.25
CA LEU A 35 -3.49 -16.69 3.41
C LEU A 35 -4.66 -16.64 2.40
N THR A 36 -4.93 -15.51 1.77
CA THR A 36 -6.00 -15.40 0.75
C THR A 36 -5.51 -15.63 -0.68
N ILE A 37 -4.19 -15.62 -0.91
CA ILE A 37 -3.58 -15.77 -2.24
C ILE A 37 -3.49 -17.26 -2.58
N LYS A 38 -4.04 -17.65 -3.74
CA LYS A 38 -3.93 -18.99 -4.31
C LYS A 38 -2.75 -19.06 -5.29
N LEU A 39 -2.14 -20.24 -5.44
CA LEU A 39 -1.11 -20.43 -6.48
C LEU A 39 -1.63 -20.12 -7.89
N ASP A 40 -2.93 -20.34 -8.11
CA ASP A 40 -3.58 -20.01 -9.38
C ASP A 40 -3.57 -18.51 -9.68
N ASP A 41 -3.56 -17.65 -8.66
CA ASP A 41 -3.48 -16.20 -8.82
C ASP A 41 -2.13 -15.78 -9.42
N PHE A 42 -1.07 -16.56 -9.19
CA PHE A 42 0.23 -16.33 -9.82
C PHE A 42 0.24 -16.67 -11.33
N LYS A 43 -0.72 -17.47 -11.82
CA LYS A 43 -0.81 -17.78 -13.25
C LYS A 43 -0.97 -16.54 -14.12
N ILE A 44 -1.56 -15.47 -13.56
CA ILE A 44 -1.73 -14.20 -14.29
C ILE A 44 -0.39 -13.60 -14.72
N VAL A 45 0.67 -13.80 -13.94
CA VAL A 45 2.02 -13.35 -14.26
C VAL A 45 2.51 -13.95 -15.58
N PHE A 46 2.13 -15.20 -15.84
CA PHE A 46 2.54 -15.95 -17.04
C PHE A 46 1.54 -15.82 -18.19
N THR A 47 0.25 -15.67 -17.88
CA THR A 47 -0.81 -15.59 -18.89
C THR A 47 -1.05 -14.20 -19.44
N ARG A 48 -0.77 -13.15 -18.63
CA ARG A 48 -0.98 -11.74 -19.01
C ARG A 48 0.22 -10.85 -18.62
N PRO A 49 1.45 -11.22 -19.01
CA PRO A 49 2.66 -10.51 -18.58
C PRO A 49 2.69 -9.05 -19.04
N LYS A 50 2.18 -8.77 -20.24
CA LYS A 50 2.17 -7.43 -20.82
C LYS A 50 1.36 -6.46 -19.96
N GLU A 51 0.11 -6.81 -19.65
CA GLU A 51 -0.78 -5.94 -18.85
C GLU A 51 -0.27 -5.76 -17.43
N LEU A 52 0.25 -6.84 -16.83
CA LEU A 52 0.84 -6.82 -15.52
C LEU A 52 2.05 -5.88 -15.44
N LEU A 53 2.97 -6.01 -16.40
CA LEU A 53 4.16 -5.14 -16.46
C LEU A 53 3.81 -3.68 -16.71
N ILE A 54 2.81 -3.39 -17.56
CA ILE A 54 2.30 -2.03 -17.79
C ILE A 54 1.80 -1.44 -16.46
N GLY A 55 0.98 -2.18 -15.73
CA GLY A 55 0.42 -1.71 -14.47
C GLY A 55 1.48 -1.52 -13.38
N CYS A 56 2.37 -2.49 -13.20
CA CYS A 56 3.44 -2.38 -12.20
C CYS A 56 4.47 -1.28 -12.55
N PHE A 57 4.79 -1.09 -13.82
CA PHE A 57 5.63 0.00 -14.26
C PHE A 57 4.96 1.36 -14.00
N ALA A 58 3.66 1.49 -14.31
CA ALA A 58 2.88 2.68 -13.99
C ALA A 58 2.89 2.96 -12.48
N GLN A 59 2.67 1.93 -11.65
CA GLN A 59 2.68 2.01 -10.19
C GLN A 59 3.98 2.61 -9.65
N PHE A 60 5.11 2.01 -9.99
CA PHE A 60 6.42 2.41 -9.48
C PHE A 60 7.06 3.59 -10.21
N THR A 61 6.37 4.17 -11.20
CA THR A 61 6.82 5.38 -11.90
C THR A 61 5.93 6.57 -11.58
N ILE A 62 4.62 6.44 -11.81
CA ILE A 62 3.67 7.55 -11.69
C ILE A 62 3.59 8.04 -10.24
N MET A 63 3.33 7.13 -9.30
CA MET A 63 3.05 7.53 -7.92
C MET A 63 4.27 8.10 -7.19
N PRO A 64 5.49 7.54 -7.34
CA PRO A 64 6.68 8.16 -6.78
C PRO A 64 6.95 9.55 -7.35
N LEU A 65 6.79 9.72 -8.67
CA LEU A 65 7.01 11.02 -9.31
C LEU A 65 5.96 12.05 -8.91
N VAL A 66 4.68 11.67 -8.84
CA VAL A 66 3.61 12.55 -8.35
C VAL A 66 3.88 12.96 -6.90
N ALA A 67 4.26 12.01 -6.03
CA ALA A 67 4.62 12.29 -4.64
C ALA A 67 5.77 13.31 -4.55
N PHE A 68 6.83 13.09 -5.31
CA PHE A 68 7.97 14.01 -5.37
C PHE A 68 7.57 15.40 -5.88
N CYS A 69 6.80 15.48 -6.96
CA CYS A 69 6.32 16.75 -7.50
C CYS A 69 5.45 17.51 -6.50
N LEU A 70 4.53 16.81 -5.82
CA LEU A 70 3.68 17.42 -4.79
C LEU A 70 4.51 17.90 -3.58
N ALA A 71 5.47 17.09 -3.10
CA ALA A 71 6.36 17.49 -2.02
C ALA A 71 7.13 18.78 -2.34
N LYS A 72 7.62 18.92 -3.57
CA LYS A 72 8.30 20.13 -4.06
C LYS A 72 7.33 21.29 -4.25
N ALA A 73 6.20 21.08 -4.92
CA ALA A 73 5.23 22.13 -5.26
C ALA A 73 4.61 22.78 -4.02
N PHE A 74 4.34 21.98 -2.98
CA PHE A 74 3.79 22.46 -1.71
C PHE A 74 4.85 22.85 -0.69
N HIS A 75 6.15 22.78 -1.04
CA HIS A 75 7.27 23.11 -0.15
C HIS A 75 7.15 22.42 1.21
N LEU A 76 6.83 21.10 1.19
CA LEU A 76 6.60 20.35 2.41
C LEU A 76 7.85 20.32 3.28
N SER A 77 7.67 20.33 4.61
CA SER A 77 8.76 20.09 5.55
C SER A 77 9.38 18.70 5.31
N PRO A 78 10.64 18.47 5.67
CA PRO A 78 11.32 17.19 5.45
C PRO A 78 10.50 15.98 5.91
N ASP A 79 9.91 16.03 7.11
CA ASP A 79 9.09 14.94 7.67
C ASP A 79 7.85 14.65 6.81
N LEU A 80 7.17 15.70 6.32
CA LEU A 80 5.98 15.51 5.48
C LEU A 80 6.36 15.08 4.07
N ALA A 81 7.44 15.61 3.52
CA ALA A 81 7.92 15.25 2.19
C ALA A 81 8.29 13.77 2.12
N ILE A 82 9.10 13.27 3.08
CA ILE A 82 9.47 11.86 3.12
C ILE A 82 8.25 10.96 3.31
N GLY A 83 7.28 11.35 4.14
CA GLY A 83 6.04 10.61 4.33
C GLY A 83 5.23 10.45 3.04
N VAL A 84 5.06 11.52 2.26
CA VAL A 84 4.36 11.49 0.96
C VAL A 84 5.14 10.64 -0.05
N ILE A 85 6.47 10.76 -0.10
CA ILE A 85 7.34 9.97 -0.97
C ILE A 85 7.27 8.48 -0.59
N LEU A 86 7.32 8.15 0.69
CA LEU A 86 7.15 6.77 1.17
C LEU A 86 5.84 6.16 0.67
N VAL A 87 4.72 6.88 0.82
CA VAL A 87 3.42 6.42 0.31
C VAL A 87 3.48 6.21 -1.20
N GLY A 88 4.01 7.17 -1.95
CA GLY A 88 4.12 7.08 -3.42
C GLY A 88 5.00 5.93 -3.90
N CYS A 89 6.05 5.57 -3.15
CA CYS A 89 6.98 4.48 -3.49
C CYS A 89 6.47 3.09 -3.06
N CYS A 90 5.36 3.01 -2.33
CA CYS A 90 4.79 1.73 -1.91
C CYS A 90 4.09 1.00 -3.06
N PRO A 91 3.92 -0.34 -2.97
CA PRO A 91 3.10 -1.10 -3.92
C PRO A 91 1.62 -0.77 -3.79
N GLY A 92 0.80 -1.29 -4.70
CA GLY A 92 -0.66 -1.18 -4.62
C GLY A 92 -1.22 -1.77 -3.32
N GLY A 93 -2.30 -1.19 -2.83
CA GLY A 93 -2.97 -1.64 -1.61
C GLY A 93 -4.06 -2.68 -1.92
N THR A 94 -4.23 -3.69 -1.06
CA THR A 94 -5.25 -4.76 -1.25
C THR A 94 -6.68 -4.24 -1.40
N ALA A 95 -6.98 -3.05 -0.90
CA ALA A 95 -8.29 -2.42 -1.06
C ALA A 95 -8.60 -2.09 -2.54
N SER A 96 -7.58 -1.90 -3.39
CA SER A 96 -7.74 -1.68 -4.83
C SER A 96 -8.52 -2.81 -5.51
N ASN A 97 -8.31 -4.06 -5.09
CA ASN A 97 -8.98 -5.23 -5.64
C ASN A 97 -10.51 -5.17 -5.45
N VAL A 98 -10.95 -4.73 -4.26
CA VAL A 98 -12.38 -4.57 -3.94
C VAL A 98 -12.98 -3.41 -4.74
N ILE A 99 -12.27 -2.28 -4.82
CA ILE A 99 -12.75 -1.13 -5.59
C ILE A 99 -12.78 -1.46 -7.10
N THR A 100 -11.79 -2.20 -7.60
CA THR A 100 -11.79 -2.68 -9.00
C THR A 100 -12.99 -3.58 -9.29
N TYR A 101 -13.35 -4.47 -8.36
CA TYR A 101 -14.55 -5.30 -8.48
C TYR A 101 -15.83 -4.45 -8.53
N ILE A 102 -15.97 -3.48 -7.62
CA ILE A 102 -17.15 -2.58 -7.58
C ILE A 102 -17.24 -1.72 -8.85
N ALA A 103 -16.10 -1.33 -9.42
CA ALA A 103 -16.03 -0.52 -10.64
C ALA A 103 -16.15 -1.34 -11.95
N ASP A 104 -16.52 -2.62 -11.88
CA ASP A 104 -16.59 -3.56 -13.03
C ASP A 104 -15.26 -3.62 -13.82
N GLY A 105 -14.12 -3.44 -13.13
CA GLY A 105 -12.78 -3.60 -13.69
C GLY A 105 -12.32 -5.05 -13.76
N ASP A 106 -11.13 -5.28 -14.33
CA ASP A 106 -10.50 -6.61 -14.39
C ASP A 106 -9.88 -6.96 -13.03
N THR A 107 -10.68 -7.58 -12.16
CA THR A 107 -10.27 -7.93 -10.79
C THR A 107 -9.08 -8.91 -10.78
N ALA A 108 -9.01 -9.84 -11.73
CA ALA A 108 -7.90 -10.77 -11.81
C ALA A 108 -6.58 -10.04 -12.10
N LEU A 109 -6.61 -9.04 -13.00
CA LEU A 109 -5.45 -8.19 -13.27
C LEU A 109 -5.07 -7.36 -12.04
N SER A 110 -6.04 -6.78 -11.33
CA SER A 110 -5.79 -6.00 -10.09
C SER A 110 -5.10 -6.86 -9.03
N VAL A 111 -5.64 -8.06 -8.74
CA VAL A 111 -5.01 -9.01 -7.80
C VAL A 111 -3.59 -9.37 -8.23
N GLY A 112 -3.38 -9.69 -9.51
CA GLY A 112 -2.07 -9.99 -10.04
C GLY A 112 -1.07 -8.84 -9.88
N MET A 113 -1.51 -7.59 -10.13
CA MET A 113 -0.69 -6.39 -9.94
C MET A 113 -0.33 -6.17 -8.46
N THR A 114 -1.30 -6.31 -7.56
CA THR A 114 -1.07 -6.21 -6.11
C THR A 114 -0.05 -7.24 -5.63
N ILE A 115 -0.19 -8.51 -6.04
CA ILE A 115 0.74 -9.58 -5.68
C ILE A 115 2.14 -9.27 -6.22
N PHE A 116 2.25 -8.97 -7.51
CA PHE A 116 3.54 -8.76 -8.15
C PHE A 116 4.25 -7.51 -7.64
N SER A 117 3.53 -6.39 -7.48
CA SER A 117 4.10 -5.17 -6.90
C SER A 117 4.53 -5.36 -5.45
N THR A 118 3.78 -6.12 -4.65
CA THR A 118 4.13 -6.45 -3.27
C THR A 118 5.40 -7.32 -3.19
N LEU A 119 5.58 -8.28 -4.10
CA LEU A 119 6.81 -9.08 -4.17
C LEU A 119 8.04 -8.27 -4.60
N LEU A 120 7.84 -7.25 -5.45
CA LEU A 120 8.91 -6.34 -5.90
C LEU A 120 9.22 -5.25 -4.87
N ALA A 121 8.28 -4.93 -3.99
CA ALA A 121 8.40 -3.82 -3.03
C ALA A 121 9.68 -3.85 -2.17
N PRO A 122 10.18 -5.01 -1.67
CA PRO A 122 11.41 -5.04 -0.88
C PRO A 122 12.64 -4.44 -1.56
N PHE A 123 12.65 -4.44 -2.88
CA PHE A 123 13.75 -3.92 -3.68
C PHE A 123 13.43 -2.55 -4.27
N ILE A 124 12.27 -2.42 -4.93
CA ILE A 124 11.91 -1.21 -5.67
C ILE A 124 11.58 -0.06 -4.71
N THR A 125 10.78 -0.28 -3.67
CA THR A 125 10.39 0.78 -2.73
C THR A 125 11.60 1.44 -2.07
N PRO A 126 12.56 0.71 -1.46
CA PRO A 126 13.74 1.33 -0.86
C PRO A 126 14.61 2.10 -1.86
N ILE A 127 14.79 1.57 -3.07
CA ILE A 127 15.56 2.25 -4.12
C ILE A 127 14.90 3.57 -4.50
N LEU A 128 13.59 3.58 -4.72
CA LEU A 128 12.85 4.79 -5.09
C LEU A 128 12.85 5.82 -3.95
N VAL A 129 12.67 5.37 -2.70
CA VAL A 129 12.74 6.26 -1.53
C VAL A 129 14.15 6.84 -1.37
N TYR A 130 15.19 6.03 -1.56
CA TYR A 130 16.57 6.52 -1.53
C TYR A 130 16.82 7.59 -2.61
N LEU A 131 16.38 7.34 -3.84
CA LEU A 131 16.60 8.25 -4.97
C LEU A 131 15.78 9.55 -4.85
N LEU A 132 14.53 9.47 -4.41
CA LEU A 132 13.61 10.61 -4.39
C LEU A 132 13.57 11.31 -3.03
N GLY A 133 13.69 10.57 -1.94
CA GLY A 133 13.63 11.07 -0.56
C GLY A 133 14.98 11.51 0.00
N GLY A 134 16.09 11.02 -0.55
CA GLY A 134 17.45 11.30 -0.06
C GLY A 134 17.84 12.78 -0.07
N SER A 135 17.10 13.65 -0.78
CA SER A 135 17.30 15.11 -0.73
C SER A 135 16.72 15.76 0.54
N TRP A 136 15.91 15.05 1.32
CA TRP A 136 15.29 15.55 2.57
C TRP A 136 15.80 14.85 3.81
N VAL A 137 16.07 13.53 3.72
CA VAL A 137 16.46 12.70 4.87
C VAL A 137 17.48 11.66 4.42
N GLU A 138 18.46 11.35 5.29
CA GLU A 138 19.38 10.23 5.07
C GLU A 138 18.62 8.90 5.12
N VAL A 139 18.66 8.15 4.04
CA VAL A 139 17.95 6.87 3.90
C VAL A 139 18.97 5.73 3.87
N SER A 140 18.90 4.82 4.83
CA SER A 140 19.67 3.58 4.80
C SER A 140 18.98 2.54 3.92
N LEU A 141 19.47 2.37 2.70
CA LEU A 141 18.90 1.45 1.71
C LEU A 141 18.81 0.02 2.27
N LEU A 142 19.88 -0.50 2.86
CA LEU A 142 19.92 -1.88 3.37
C LEU A 142 18.94 -2.08 4.53
N ALA A 143 18.89 -1.14 5.48
CA ALA A 143 17.98 -1.22 6.62
C ALA A 143 16.52 -1.23 6.14
N MET A 144 16.18 -0.41 5.13
CA MET A 144 14.84 -0.36 4.56
C MET A 144 14.49 -1.64 3.79
N ILE A 145 15.41 -2.20 2.98
CA ILE A 145 15.22 -3.51 2.31
C ILE A 145 14.90 -4.58 3.35
N LEU A 146 15.72 -4.69 4.40
CA LEU A 146 15.51 -5.70 5.46
C LEU A 146 14.19 -5.49 6.19
N SER A 147 13.79 -4.25 6.44
CA SER A 147 12.49 -3.93 7.05
C SER A 147 11.34 -4.41 6.18
N VAL A 148 11.31 -4.08 4.88
CA VAL A 148 10.25 -4.50 3.97
C VAL A 148 10.21 -6.03 3.80
N VAL A 149 11.36 -6.68 3.69
CA VAL A 149 11.44 -8.15 3.65
C VAL A 149 10.79 -8.74 4.90
N LYS A 150 11.15 -8.24 6.08
CA LYS A 150 10.69 -8.76 7.38
C LYS A 150 9.19 -8.52 7.62
N VAL A 151 8.68 -7.34 7.26
CA VAL A 151 7.34 -6.89 7.63
C VAL A 151 6.30 -7.20 6.54
N VAL A 152 6.73 -7.36 5.28
CA VAL A 152 5.83 -7.62 4.14
C VAL A 152 6.12 -8.97 3.50
N LEU A 153 7.32 -9.17 2.96
CA LEU A 153 7.61 -10.33 2.13
C LEU A 153 7.49 -11.64 2.91
N LEU A 154 8.15 -11.74 4.08
CA LEU A 154 8.10 -12.95 4.90
C LEU A 154 6.69 -13.29 5.39
N PRO A 155 5.88 -12.35 5.92
CA PRO A 155 4.50 -12.66 6.29
C PRO A 155 3.64 -13.08 5.10
N VAL A 156 3.72 -12.41 3.95
CA VAL A 156 2.95 -12.78 2.77
C VAL A 156 3.32 -14.19 2.28
N LEU A 157 4.62 -14.47 2.11
CA LEU A 157 5.08 -15.80 1.69
C LEU A 157 4.74 -16.88 2.73
N GLY A 158 4.85 -16.56 4.02
CA GLY A 158 4.42 -17.44 5.11
C GLY A 158 2.93 -17.77 5.03
N GLY A 159 2.08 -16.77 4.77
CA GLY A 159 0.65 -16.97 4.56
C GLY A 159 0.34 -17.86 3.37
N VAL A 160 0.97 -17.60 2.22
CA VAL A 160 0.83 -18.44 1.01
C VAL A 160 1.27 -19.88 1.30
N LEU A 161 2.39 -20.07 1.99
CA LEU A 161 2.90 -21.38 2.34
C LEU A 161 1.93 -22.15 3.26
N ILE A 162 1.40 -21.50 4.30
CA ILE A 162 0.42 -22.10 5.21
C ILE A 162 -0.86 -22.48 4.46
N TYR A 163 -1.33 -21.63 3.54
CA TYR A 163 -2.47 -21.99 2.69
C TYR A 163 -2.20 -23.26 1.86
N GLN A 164 -0.99 -23.40 1.30
CA GLN A 164 -0.61 -24.59 0.51
C GLN A 164 -0.50 -25.86 1.35
N LEU A 165 0.05 -25.75 2.57
CA LEU A 165 0.23 -26.90 3.46
C LEU A 165 -1.07 -27.34 4.12
N PHE A 166 -1.97 -26.40 4.43
CA PHE A 166 -3.19 -26.64 5.20
C PHE A 166 -4.44 -26.03 4.54
N PRO A 167 -4.74 -26.34 3.25
CA PRO A 167 -5.82 -25.67 2.52
C PRO A 167 -7.19 -25.85 3.19
N ASN A 168 -7.50 -27.06 3.67
CA ASN A 168 -8.78 -27.35 4.31
C ASN A 168 -8.98 -26.58 5.64
N PHE A 169 -7.90 -26.28 6.36
CA PHE A 169 -7.96 -25.47 7.58
C PHE A 169 -8.19 -24.01 7.22
N VAL A 170 -7.42 -23.48 6.27
CA VAL A 170 -7.52 -22.06 5.86
C VAL A 170 -8.89 -21.77 5.24
N GLU A 171 -9.43 -22.66 4.41
CA GLU A 171 -10.78 -22.48 3.84
C GLU A 171 -11.87 -22.43 4.93
N LYS A 172 -11.72 -23.15 6.05
CA LYS A 172 -12.67 -23.07 7.18
C LYS A 172 -12.67 -21.73 7.91
N ILE A 173 -11.53 -21.03 7.92
CA ILE A 173 -11.38 -19.73 8.59
C ILE A 173 -11.35 -18.56 7.60
N ARG A 174 -11.54 -18.82 6.30
CA ARG A 174 -11.39 -17.86 5.22
C ARG A 174 -12.19 -16.58 5.41
N ASP A 175 -13.42 -16.71 5.93
CA ASP A 175 -14.31 -15.56 6.15
C ASP A 175 -13.85 -14.68 7.33
N ILE A 176 -13.03 -15.24 8.24
CA ILE A 176 -12.51 -14.53 9.42
C ILE A 176 -11.18 -13.81 9.08
N LEU A 177 -10.40 -14.32 8.14
CA LEU A 177 -9.08 -13.78 7.80
C LEU A 177 -9.11 -12.29 7.42
N PRO A 178 -10.04 -11.81 6.56
CA PRO A 178 -10.14 -10.39 6.26
C PRO A 178 -10.46 -9.54 7.50
N LEU A 179 -11.27 -10.07 8.41
CA LEU A 179 -11.62 -9.38 9.65
C LEU A 179 -10.39 -9.18 10.55
N ILE A 180 -9.54 -10.22 10.70
CA ILE A 180 -8.28 -10.13 11.46
C ILE A 180 -7.37 -9.06 10.85
N SER A 181 -7.19 -9.09 9.53
CA SER A 181 -6.38 -8.09 8.81
C SER A 181 -6.93 -6.68 8.97
N VAL A 182 -8.25 -6.50 8.86
CA VAL A 182 -8.91 -5.21 9.06
C VAL A 182 -8.74 -4.71 10.50
N VAL A 183 -8.90 -5.56 11.51
CA VAL A 183 -8.69 -5.18 12.91
C VAL A 183 -7.24 -4.74 13.14
N ALA A 184 -6.27 -5.50 12.63
CA ALA A 184 -4.85 -5.14 12.74
C ALA A 184 -4.55 -3.76 12.09
N ILE A 185 -5.07 -3.51 10.89
CA ILE A 185 -4.91 -2.24 10.19
C ILE A 185 -5.62 -1.10 10.93
N VAL A 186 -6.80 -1.34 11.47
CA VAL A 186 -7.55 -0.33 12.24
C VAL A 186 -6.81 0.06 13.51
N LEU A 187 -6.26 -0.91 14.25
CA LEU A 187 -5.44 -0.65 15.43
C LEU A 187 -4.17 0.13 15.07
N LEU A 188 -3.50 -0.26 13.99
CA LEU A 188 -2.33 0.44 13.46
C LEU A 188 -2.64 1.92 13.18
N ILE A 189 -3.68 2.19 12.37
CA ILE A 189 -4.07 3.55 11.99
C ILE A 189 -4.48 4.36 13.23
N SER A 190 -5.30 3.78 14.12
CA SER A 190 -5.75 4.46 15.33
C SER A 190 -4.57 4.79 16.25
N GLY A 191 -3.60 3.89 16.39
CA GLY A 191 -2.38 4.14 17.16
C GLY A 191 -1.60 5.34 16.62
N ILE A 192 -1.41 5.39 15.31
CA ILE A 192 -0.68 6.48 14.64
C ILE A 192 -1.43 7.80 14.73
N VAL A 193 -2.75 7.81 14.51
CA VAL A 193 -3.57 9.00 14.66
C VAL A 193 -3.49 9.53 16.10
N GLY A 194 -3.60 8.66 17.11
CA GLY A 194 -3.46 9.04 18.51
C GLY A 194 -2.09 9.64 18.82
N SER A 195 -1.02 8.96 18.41
CA SER A 195 0.35 9.42 18.69
C SER A 195 0.72 10.73 17.96
N ASN A 196 0.04 11.05 16.86
CA ASN A 196 0.32 12.23 16.05
C ASN A 196 -0.82 13.28 16.08
N ALA A 197 -1.75 13.20 17.02
CA ALA A 197 -2.92 14.10 17.08
C ALA A 197 -2.54 15.59 17.02
N ALA A 198 -1.52 16.02 17.75
CA ALA A 198 -1.05 17.41 17.72
C ALA A 198 -0.47 17.81 16.35
N LYS A 199 0.30 16.92 15.70
CA LYS A 199 0.84 17.16 14.34
C LYS A 199 -0.29 17.23 13.30
N ILE A 200 -1.33 16.38 13.45
CA ILE A 200 -2.50 16.38 12.56
C ILE A 200 -3.24 17.72 12.65
N VAL A 201 -3.39 18.31 13.85
CA VAL A 201 -3.98 19.64 13.99
C VAL A 201 -3.16 20.70 13.27
N ALA A 202 -1.83 20.64 13.39
CA ALA A 202 -0.93 21.65 12.82
C ALA A 202 -0.82 21.58 11.29
N CYS A 203 -0.79 20.37 10.72
CA CYS A 203 -0.50 20.16 9.29
C CYS A 203 -1.61 19.44 8.52
N GLY A 204 -2.72 19.05 9.16
CA GLY A 204 -3.73 18.16 8.57
C GLY A 204 -4.36 18.71 7.30
N ALA A 205 -4.57 20.02 7.20
CA ALA A 205 -5.17 20.62 6.01
C ALA A 205 -4.27 20.44 4.78
N ILE A 206 -2.97 20.73 4.88
CA ILE A 206 -2.04 20.57 3.75
C ILE A 206 -1.85 19.08 3.40
N VAL A 207 -1.75 18.22 4.41
CA VAL A 207 -1.64 16.77 4.22
C VAL A 207 -2.88 16.23 3.51
N PHE A 208 -4.08 16.65 3.92
CA PHE A 208 -5.33 16.25 3.27
C PHE A 208 -5.35 16.62 1.79
N VAL A 209 -5.02 17.88 1.46
CA VAL A 209 -4.97 18.34 0.06
C VAL A 209 -3.96 17.54 -0.75
N VAL A 210 -2.76 17.34 -0.22
CA VAL A 210 -1.69 16.58 -0.91
C VAL A 210 -2.11 15.14 -1.14
N VAL A 211 -2.72 14.47 -0.15
CA VAL A 211 -3.19 13.07 -0.28
C VAL A 211 -4.30 12.96 -1.31
N VAL A 212 -5.27 13.88 -1.31
CA VAL A 212 -6.35 13.90 -2.30
C VAL A 212 -5.79 14.11 -3.72
N LEU A 213 -4.89 15.07 -3.88
CA LEU A 213 -4.24 15.31 -5.18
C LEU A 213 -3.41 14.12 -5.63
N HIS A 214 -2.64 13.50 -4.72
CA HIS A 214 -1.83 12.32 -5.02
C HIS A 214 -2.70 11.16 -5.52
N ASN A 215 -3.83 10.87 -4.85
CA ASN A 215 -4.77 9.84 -5.26
C ASN A 215 -5.43 10.16 -6.61
N ILE A 216 -5.96 11.39 -6.79
CA ILE A 216 -6.60 11.80 -8.05
C ILE A 216 -5.61 11.76 -9.21
N CYS A 217 -4.40 12.27 -9.03
CA CYS A 217 -3.35 12.20 -10.05
C CYS A 217 -3.01 10.75 -10.39
N GLY A 218 -2.89 9.86 -9.39
CA GLY A 218 -2.65 8.44 -9.59
C GLY A 218 -3.73 7.78 -10.44
N LEU A 219 -5.01 8.00 -10.11
CA LEU A 219 -6.14 7.47 -10.87
C LEU A 219 -6.15 7.98 -12.31
N LEU A 220 -6.01 9.29 -12.52
CA LEU A 220 -6.07 9.91 -13.85
C LEU A 220 -4.86 9.53 -14.72
N LEU A 221 -3.66 9.60 -14.17
CA LEU A 221 -2.44 9.25 -14.89
C LEU A 221 -2.34 7.75 -15.14
N GLY A 222 -2.76 6.90 -14.18
CA GLY A 222 -2.84 5.45 -14.35
C GLY A 222 -3.81 5.07 -15.47
N LEU A 223 -5.00 5.69 -15.50
CA LEU A 223 -5.98 5.51 -16.58
C LEU A 223 -5.42 5.96 -17.95
N SER A 224 -4.81 7.13 -17.98
CA SER A 224 -4.22 7.67 -19.20
C SER A 224 -3.09 6.79 -19.74
N PHE A 225 -2.21 6.32 -18.84
CA PHE A 225 -1.13 5.42 -19.17
C PHE A 225 -1.65 4.10 -19.75
N ALA A 226 -2.65 3.49 -19.09
CA ALA A 226 -3.26 2.26 -19.59
C ALA A 226 -3.89 2.43 -20.99
N LYS A 227 -4.51 3.60 -21.27
CA LYS A 227 -5.07 3.92 -22.59
C LYS A 227 -3.98 4.10 -23.65
N ILE A 228 -2.84 4.70 -23.33
CA ILE A 228 -1.69 4.82 -24.27
C ILE A 228 -1.23 3.43 -24.74
N PHE A 229 -1.29 2.41 -23.86
CA PHE A 229 -0.96 1.04 -24.21
C PHE A 229 -2.14 0.23 -24.79
N ASN A 230 -3.25 0.92 -25.16
CA ASN A 230 -4.45 0.33 -25.76
C ASN A 230 -5.09 -0.78 -24.90
N LEU A 231 -5.06 -0.65 -23.57
CA LEU A 231 -5.80 -1.55 -22.72
C LEU A 231 -7.30 -1.26 -22.83
N ASN A 232 -8.13 -2.32 -22.86
CA ASN A 232 -9.58 -2.15 -22.86
C ASN A 232 -10.06 -1.52 -21.54
N TYR A 233 -11.33 -1.08 -21.50
CA TYR A 233 -11.90 -0.36 -20.38
C TYR A 233 -11.70 -1.07 -19.03
N LYS A 234 -12.02 -2.37 -18.92
CA LYS A 234 -11.91 -3.12 -17.67
C LYS A 234 -10.46 -3.21 -17.16
N LYS A 235 -9.50 -3.44 -18.05
CA LYS A 235 -8.08 -3.47 -17.71
C LYS A 235 -7.55 -2.08 -17.35
N ALA A 236 -7.94 -1.05 -18.10
CA ALA A 236 -7.54 0.32 -17.82
C ALA A 236 -8.10 0.81 -16.47
N THR A 237 -9.33 0.42 -16.12
CA THR A 237 -9.92 0.68 -14.80
C THR A 237 -9.12 0.00 -13.69
N ALA A 238 -8.76 -1.28 -13.86
CA ALA A 238 -7.92 -1.99 -12.90
C ALA A 238 -6.57 -1.32 -12.69
N VAL A 239 -5.87 -0.93 -13.77
CA VAL A 239 -4.59 -0.22 -13.70
C VAL A 239 -4.75 1.14 -13.01
N ALA A 240 -5.78 1.91 -13.35
CA ALA A 240 -6.02 3.22 -12.75
C ALA A 240 -6.22 3.12 -11.23
N ILE A 241 -7.06 2.18 -10.80
CA ILE A 241 -7.37 1.98 -9.38
C ILE A 241 -6.14 1.48 -8.62
N GLU A 242 -5.41 0.51 -9.18
CA GLU A 242 -4.21 -0.03 -8.55
C GLU A 242 -3.15 1.05 -8.37
N VAL A 243 -2.88 1.85 -9.42
CA VAL A 243 -1.92 2.96 -9.36
C VAL A 243 -2.37 4.04 -8.38
N GLY A 244 -3.66 4.37 -8.31
CA GLY A 244 -4.17 5.40 -7.40
C GLY A 244 -4.25 4.97 -5.94
N MET A 245 -4.21 3.66 -5.62
CA MET A 245 -4.46 3.14 -4.27
C MET A 245 -3.24 2.45 -3.69
N GLN A 246 -2.53 3.16 -2.82
CA GLN A 246 -1.27 2.72 -2.24
C GLN A 246 -1.42 1.85 -0.99
N ASN A 247 -0.43 1.00 -0.71
CA ASN A 247 -0.30 0.31 0.58
C ASN A 247 0.25 1.26 1.65
N SER A 248 -0.64 2.09 2.20
CA SER A 248 -0.28 3.05 3.24
C SER A 248 0.22 2.39 4.53
N GLY A 249 -0.21 1.15 4.82
CA GLY A 249 0.27 0.39 5.98
C GLY A 249 1.77 0.14 5.90
N LEU A 250 2.29 -0.20 4.71
CA LEU A 250 3.72 -0.34 4.49
C LEU A 250 4.44 1.00 4.67
N ALA A 251 3.94 2.08 4.07
CA ALA A 251 4.54 3.41 4.22
C ALA A 251 4.70 3.81 5.69
N ILE A 252 3.66 3.58 6.50
CA ILE A 252 3.66 3.83 7.94
C ILE A 252 4.74 3.02 8.69
N SER A 253 4.98 1.77 8.29
CA SER A 253 5.98 0.93 8.97
C SER A 253 7.41 1.27 8.60
N LEU A 254 7.62 2.07 7.55
CA LEU A 254 8.92 2.52 7.07
C LEU A 254 9.25 3.95 7.52
N ALA A 255 8.26 4.71 7.96
CA ALA A 255 8.40 6.05 8.53
C ALA A 255 8.91 5.99 9.97
#